data_53822bb66e39055e24572e0bbaaa8782
#
_entry.id   53822bb66e39055e24572e0bbaaa8782
#
_cell.length_a   1.000
_cell.length_b   1.000
_cell.length_c   1.000
_cell.angle_alpha   90.00
_cell.angle_beta   90.00
_cell.angle_gamma   90.00
#
_symmetry.space_group_name_H-M   'P 1'
#
loop_
_entity.id
_entity.type
_entity.pdbx_description
1 polymer ?
#
loop_
_entity_poly.entity_id
_entity_poly.type
_entity_poly.pdbx_seq_one_letter_code
_entity_poly.pdbx_strand_id
1 'polypeptide(L)'
;MGKEIELIIPENGLISLNIPLAYTRTGTSSTRTTHPHYMKMLQELIAELGLQVKIKNPFQFKTKGEMILECKDRDFLQEILDKTMSCSHPDVGRHQGMKTTMHCGYCLPCTIRKASIQKGGLHDTSTYFDSRYKKLPVARQAYRTYKCAFNNFDENNAFLRIQESGPIEENIEQFADLYVRGMKEMRECLEKINV
;
A
#
# COMPACT_ATOMS: atom_id res chain seq x y z
N MET A 1 25.81 2.52 30.18
CA MET A 1 25.52 2.48 28.73
C MET A 1 24.22 1.74 28.54
N GLY A 2 23.16 2.41 28.04
CA GLY A 2 21.88 1.77 27.73
C GLY A 2 22.03 0.83 26.51
N LYS A 3 21.23 -0.21 26.46
CA LYS A 3 21.20 -1.14 25.32
C LYS A 3 20.45 -0.49 24.15
N GLU A 4 21.02 -0.48 22.97
CA GLU A 4 20.31 -0.01 21.76
C GLU A 4 19.10 -0.91 21.49
N ILE A 5 17.94 -0.30 21.26
CA ILE A 5 16.67 -0.99 20.96
C ILE A 5 16.37 -0.80 19.51
N GLU A 6 16.10 -1.87 18.79
CA GLU A 6 15.57 -1.81 17.41
C GLU A 6 14.04 -1.82 17.43
N LEU A 7 13.44 -0.78 16.84
CA LEU A 7 11.99 -0.72 16.56
C LEU A 7 11.75 -1.10 15.10
N ILE A 8 11.16 -2.27 14.88
CA ILE A 8 10.89 -2.77 13.54
C ILE A 8 9.47 -2.33 13.12
N ILE A 9 9.38 -1.62 12.01
CA ILE A 9 8.11 -1.17 11.39
C ILE A 9 8.00 -1.85 10.02
N PRO A 10 7.36 -3.03 9.90
CA PRO A 10 7.35 -3.85 8.69
C PRO A 10 6.28 -3.40 7.68
N GLU A 11 6.35 -2.16 7.22
CA GLU A 11 5.42 -1.65 6.20
C GLU A 11 6.03 -1.79 4.80
N ASN A 12 5.23 -2.19 3.81
CA ASN A 12 5.70 -2.23 2.43
C ASN A 12 5.96 -0.82 1.89
N GLY A 13 7.02 -0.68 1.10
CA GLY A 13 7.48 0.61 0.64
C GLY A 13 6.48 1.35 -0.25
N LEU A 14 5.67 0.64 -1.05
CA LEU A 14 4.68 1.27 -1.91
C LEU A 14 3.60 2.03 -1.11
N ILE A 15 3.12 1.43 0.00
CA ILE A 15 2.19 2.10 0.91
C ILE A 15 2.90 3.21 1.67
N SER A 16 4.16 2.99 2.09
CA SER A 16 4.97 4.00 2.78
C SER A 16 5.17 5.26 1.93
N LEU A 17 5.44 5.12 0.63
CA LEU A 17 5.53 6.25 -0.30
C LEU A 17 4.21 7.03 -0.41
N ASN A 18 3.08 6.34 -0.27
CA ASN A 18 1.72 6.93 -0.26
C ASN A 18 1.46 7.92 -1.42
N ILE A 19 1.92 7.58 -2.63
CA ILE A 19 1.80 8.44 -3.80
C ILE A 19 0.33 8.52 -4.23
N PRO A 20 -0.20 9.72 -4.43
CA PRO A 20 -1.60 9.90 -4.82
C PRO A 20 -1.83 9.41 -6.25
N LEU A 21 -2.74 8.45 -6.43
CA LEU A 21 -3.21 8.01 -7.76
C LEU A 21 -4.33 8.90 -8.32
N ALA A 22 -4.84 9.84 -7.54
CA ALA A 22 -5.85 10.80 -7.93
C ALA A 22 -5.43 12.20 -7.51
N TYR A 23 -5.65 13.17 -8.38
CA TYR A 23 -5.38 14.57 -8.09
C TYR A 23 -6.11 15.04 -6.80
N THR A 24 -7.31 14.53 -6.54
CA THR A 24 -8.07 14.82 -5.33
C THR A 24 -7.45 14.29 -4.03
N ARG A 25 -6.42 13.44 -4.14
CA ARG A 25 -5.66 12.91 -2.99
C ARG A 25 -4.28 13.55 -2.82
N THR A 26 -3.96 14.57 -3.62
CA THR A 26 -2.80 15.41 -3.38
C THR A 26 -3.04 16.27 -2.15
N GLY A 27 -2.07 16.35 -1.25
CA GLY A 27 -2.16 17.16 -0.03
C GLY A 27 -2.46 16.34 1.24
N THR A 28 -3.32 16.85 2.11
CA THR A 28 -3.45 16.43 3.51
C THR A 28 -4.38 15.26 3.80
N SER A 29 -5.06 14.72 2.79
CA SER A 29 -6.10 13.69 2.97
C SER A 29 -5.58 12.29 3.33
N SER A 30 -4.28 12.11 3.46
CA SER A 30 -3.66 10.81 3.71
C SER A 30 -2.64 10.90 4.84
N THR A 31 -2.73 9.96 5.78
CA THR A 31 -1.71 9.80 6.83
C THR A 31 -0.44 9.26 6.20
N ARG A 32 0.70 9.89 6.50
CA ARG A 32 2.02 9.51 5.96
C ARG A 32 2.93 8.96 7.06
N THR A 33 2.37 8.15 7.93
CA THR A 33 3.02 7.69 9.18
C THR A 33 4.26 6.85 8.96
N THR A 34 4.44 6.27 7.77
CA THR A 34 5.61 5.45 7.42
C THR A 34 6.36 6.01 6.20
N HIS A 35 6.03 7.23 5.77
CA HIS A 35 6.74 7.89 4.67
C HIS A 35 8.23 8.05 5.02
N PRO A 36 9.17 7.82 4.09
CA PRO A 36 10.61 7.85 4.38
C PRO A 36 11.07 9.13 5.07
N HIS A 37 10.60 10.29 4.62
CA HIS A 37 10.90 11.58 5.25
C HIS A 37 10.40 11.64 6.70
N TYR A 38 9.15 11.24 6.96
CA TYR A 38 8.60 11.22 8.32
C TYR A 38 9.41 10.30 9.23
N MET A 39 9.78 9.12 8.75
CA MET A 39 10.58 8.15 9.52
C MET A 39 11.98 8.68 9.82
N LYS A 40 12.59 9.42 8.88
CA LYS A 40 13.87 10.12 9.07
C LYS A 40 13.74 11.15 10.18
N MET A 41 12.77 12.07 10.09
CA MET A 41 12.53 13.11 11.08
C MET A 41 12.22 12.53 12.46
N LEU A 42 11.46 11.43 12.53
CA LEU A 42 11.18 10.73 13.79
C LEU A 42 12.45 10.12 14.38
N GLN A 43 13.32 9.54 13.57
CA GLN A 43 14.60 8.99 14.03
C GLN A 43 15.53 10.09 14.57
N GLU A 44 15.56 11.26 13.91
CA GLU A 44 16.31 12.43 14.37
C GLU A 44 15.79 12.93 15.73
N LEU A 45 14.47 13.09 15.86
CA LEU A 45 13.84 13.47 17.13
C LEU A 45 14.17 12.50 18.26
N ILE A 46 14.11 11.21 18.00
CA ILE A 46 14.46 10.16 18.97
C ILE A 46 15.92 10.30 19.43
N ALA A 47 16.83 10.58 18.48
CA ALA A 47 18.24 10.79 18.77
C ALA A 47 18.47 12.07 19.61
N GLU A 48 17.81 13.18 19.27
CA GLU A 48 17.88 14.44 20.02
C GLU A 48 17.35 14.31 21.45
N LEU A 49 16.36 13.45 21.67
CA LEU A 49 15.84 13.11 23.00
C LEU A 49 16.78 12.19 23.79
N GLY A 50 17.93 11.81 23.22
CA GLY A 50 18.90 10.93 23.87
C GLY A 50 18.44 9.47 24.01
N LEU A 51 17.39 9.07 23.28
CA LEU A 51 16.86 7.72 23.29
C LEU A 51 17.67 6.82 22.34
N GLN A 52 18.14 5.69 22.82
CA GLN A 52 18.89 4.73 22.01
C GLN A 52 17.95 3.76 21.30
N VAL A 53 17.12 4.31 20.41
CA VAL A 53 16.16 3.54 19.60
C VAL A 53 16.48 3.74 18.12
N LYS A 54 16.64 2.65 17.40
CA LYS A 54 16.86 2.63 15.95
C LYS A 54 15.62 2.09 15.25
N ILE A 55 15.01 2.91 14.40
CA ILE A 55 13.87 2.50 13.59
C ILE A 55 14.37 1.77 12.35
N LYS A 56 13.77 0.62 12.05
CA LYS A 56 14.07 -0.16 10.84
C LYS A 56 12.78 -0.57 10.14
N ASN A 57 12.73 -0.34 8.83
CA ASN A 57 11.75 -0.96 7.96
C ASN A 57 12.44 -1.96 7.01
N PRO A 58 12.34 -3.28 7.25
CA PRO A 58 12.99 -4.29 6.40
C PRO A 58 12.36 -4.40 5.01
N PHE A 59 11.17 -3.82 4.80
CA PHE A 59 10.41 -3.90 3.56
C PHE A 59 10.25 -2.57 2.84
N GLN A 60 11.06 -1.56 3.20
CA GLN A 60 10.94 -0.20 2.64
C GLN A 60 11.12 -0.13 1.12
N PHE A 61 11.79 -1.10 0.50
CA PHE A 61 12.00 -1.18 -0.95
C PHE A 61 11.24 -2.33 -1.60
N LYS A 62 10.24 -2.89 -0.91
CA LYS A 62 9.45 -4.01 -1.42
C LYS A 62 8.01 -3.63 -1.65
N THR A 63 7.42 -4.17 -2.72
CA THR A 63 5.97 -4.18 -2.87
C THR A 63 5.37 -5.22 -1.94
N LYS A 64 4.07 -5.12 -1.71
CA LYS A 64 3.37 -6.11 -0.89
C LYS A 64 3.33 -7.49 -1.56
N GLY A 65 3.32 -7.54 -2.89
CA GLY A 65 3.41 -8.80 -3.65
C GLY A 65 4.76 -9.49 -3.48
N GLU A 66 5.85 -8.72 -3.49
CA GLU A 66 7.20 -9.23 -3.23
C GLU A 66 7.34 -9.77 -1.79
N MET A 67 6.73 -9.09 -0.80
CA MET A 67 6.69 -9.61 0.57
C MET A 67 5.96 -10.95 0.66
N ILE A 68 4.88 -11.15 -0.11
CA ILE A 68 4.16 -12.43 -0.17
C ILE A 68 5.05 -13.51 -0.83
N LEU A 69 5.75 -13.18 -1.91
CA LEU A 69 6.65 -14.12 -2.59
C LEU A 69 7.79 -14.59 -1.69
N GLU A 70 8.32 -13.70 -0.85
CA GLU A 70 9.42 -13.99 0.07
C GLU A 70 8.96 -14.50 1.45
N CYS A 71 7.65 -14.67 1.65
CA CYS A 71 7.12 -15.20 2.90
C CYS A 71 7.68 -16.62 3.15
N LYS A 72 8.26 -16.83 4.33
CA LYS A 72 8.87 -18.12 4.70
C LYS A 72 7.84 -19.23 4.87
N ASP A 73 6.64 -18.90 5.32
CA ASP A 73 5.55 -19.84 5.52
C ASP A 73 4.33 -19.37 4.72
N ARG A 74 4.31 -19.76 3.46
CA ARG A 74 3.27 -19.37 2.51
C ARG A 74 1.96 -20.13 2.74
N ASP A 75 2.03 -21.35 3.25
CA ASP A 75 0.87 -22.17 3.53
C ASP A 75 0.11 -21.58 4.72
N PHE A 76 0.81 -21.22 5.78
CA PHE A 76 0.22 -20.50 6.91
C PHE A 76 -0.36 -19.14 6.47
N LEU A 77 0.35 -18.38 5.64
CA LEU A 77 -0.15 -17.11 5.10
C LEU A 77 -1.45 -17.31 4.32
N GLN A 78 -1.54 -18.36 3.51
CA GLN A 78 -2.76 -18.71 2.75
C GLN A 78 -3.92 -19.03 3.70
N GLU A 79 -3.66 -19.77 4.78
CA GLU A 79 -4.68 -20.17 5.77
C GLU A 79 -5.27 -18.96 6.52
N ILE A 80 -4.43 -17.95 6.84
CA ILE A 80 -4.88 -16.79 7.62
C ILE A 80 -5.30 -15.60 6.77
N LEU A 81 -5.24 -15.69 5.44
CA LEU A 81 -5.41 -14.56 4.54
C LEU A 81 -6.77 -13.86 4.71
N ASP A 82 -7.84 -14.62 4.87
CA ASP A 82 -9.20 -14.11 5.10
C ASP A 82 -9.38 -13.44 6.48
N LYS A 83 -8.51 -13.74 7.44
CA LYS A 83 -8.51 -13.15 8.79
C LYS A 83 -7.77 -11.79 8.83
N THR A 84 -7.10 -11.41 7.75
CA THR A 84 -6.35 -10.14 7.66
C THR A 84 -7.19 -9.03 7.04
N MET A 85 -7.06 -7.79 7.55
CA MET A 85 -7.81 -6.63 7.08
C MET A 85 -6.86 -5.54 6.56
N SER A 86 -7.08 -5.07 5.32
CA SER A 86 -6.33 -3.98 4.70
C SER A 86 -7.22 -2.84 4.22
N CYS A 87 -8.52 -2.88 4.50
CA CYS A 87 -9.50 -1.97 3.94
C CYS A 87 -9.56 -0.64 4.68
N SER A 88 -9.66 0.49 3.94
CA SER A 88 -9.93 1.82 4.53
C SER A 88 -11.39 2.02 4.91
N HIS A 89 -12.30 1.15 4.44
CA HIS A 89 -13.75 1.26 4.67
C HIS A 89 -14.32 -0.13 5.05
N PRO A 90 -13.88 -0.72 6.19
CA PRO A 90 -14.29 -2.07 6.57
C PRO A 90 -15.77 -2.18 6.91
N ASP A 91 -16.41 -1.06 7.24
CA ASP A 91 -17.83 -0.99 7.62
C ASP A 91 -18.78 -0.80 6.43
N VAL A 92 -18.28 -0.83 5.18
CA VAL A 92 -19.13 -0.66 4.00
C VAL A 92 -20.31 -1.62 3.97
N GLY A 93 -20.12 -2.88 4.40
CA GLY A 93 -21.18 -3.87 4.52
C GLY A 93 -22.25 -3.46 5.53
N ARG A 94 -21.86 -2.94 6.69
CA ARG A 94 -22.78 -2.48 7.73
C ARG A 94 -23.68 -1.35 7.25
N HIS A 95 -23.13 -0.40 6.49
CA HIS A 95 -23.92 0.68 5.86
C HIS A 95 -24.92 0.18 4.82
N GLN A 96 -24.79 -1.07 4.38
CA GLN A 96 -25.68 -1.75 3.43
C GLN A 96 -26.51 -2.86 4.11
N GLY A 97 -26.65 -2.81 5.44
CA GLY A 97 -27.49 -3.73 6.21
C GLY A 97 -26.85 -5.09 6.54
N MET A 98 -25.56 -5.28 6.24
CA MET A 98 -24.84 -6.51 6.60
C MET A 98 -24.33 -6.46 8.03
N LYS A 99 -24.28 -7.59 8.72
CA LYS A 99 -23.88 -7.66 10.13
C LYS A 99 -22.36 -7.72 10.36
N THR A 100 -21.58 -7.97 9.32
CA THR A 100 -20.14 -8.23 9.43
C THR A 100 -19.32 -7.15 8.74
N THR A 101 -18.10 -6.91 9.23
CA THR A 101 -17.08 -6.13 8.54
C THR A 101 -16.53 -6.93 7.37
N MET A 102 -16.14 -6.24 6.29
CA MET A 102 -15.53 -6.86 5.11
C MET A 102 -14.70 -5.85 4.32
N HIS A 103 -13.92 -6.33 3.39
CA HIS A 103 -13.23 -5.44 2.47
C HIS A 103 -14.22 -4.73 1.55
N CYS A 104 -14.07 -3.40 1.35
CA CYS A 104 -14.92 -2.70 0.38
C CYS A 104 -14.64 -3.16 -1.07
N GLY A 105 -13.42 -3.55 -1.37
CA GLY A 105 -13.00 -4.08 -2.67
C GLY A 105 -12.55 -3.02 -3.67
N TYR A 106 -12.73 -1.72 -3.40
CA TYR A 106 -12.47 -0.63 -4.33
C TYR A 106 -11.51 0.46 -3.81
N CYS A 107 -11.24 0.54 -2.53
CA CYS A 107 -10.25 1.50 -2.00
C CYS A 107 -8.83 1.10 -2.42
N LEU A 108 -7.90 2.05 -2.38
CA LEU A 108 -6.50 1.79 -2.76
C LEU A 108 -5.87 0.63 -1.98
N PRO A 109 -6.01 0.53 -0.64
CA PRO A 109 -5.50 -0.64 0.09
C PRO A 109 -6.12 -1.97 -0.36
N CYS A 110 -7.40 -2.01 -0.74
CA CYS A 110 -8.02 -3.23 -1.30
C CYS A 110 -7.47 -3.55 -2.69
N THR A 111 -7.19 -2.54 -3.51
CA THR A 111 -6.60 -2.72 -4.84
C THR A 111 -5.17 -3.27 -4.72
N ILE A 112 -4.35 -2.69 -3.84
CA ILE A 112 -3.01 -3.18 -3.52
C ILE A 112 -3.08 -4.61 -2.99
N ARG A 113 -4.02 -4.93 -2.08
CA ARG A 113 -4.20 -6.28 -1.56
C ARG A 113 -4.46 -7.30 -2.67
N LYS A 114 -5.43 -7.03 -3.55
CA LYS A 114 -5.76 -7.93 -4.67
C LYS A 114 -4.54 -8.13 -5.59
N ALA A 115 -3.87 -7.04 -5.94
CA ALA A 115 -2.68 -7.07 -6.77
C ALA A 115 -1.56 -7.90 -6.13
N SER A 116 -1.32 -7.70 -4.83
CA SER A 116 -0.28 -8.40 -4.09
C SER A 116 -0.54 -9.89 -3.95
N ILE A 117 -1.79 -10.29 -3.67
CA ILE A 117 -2.19 -11.70 -3.57
C ILE A 117 -2.02 -12.38 -4.93
N GLN A 118 -2.44 -11.72 -6.03
CA GLN A 118 -2.25 -12.19 -7.39
C GLN A 118 -0.75 -12.33 -7.72
N LYS A 119 0.05 -11.30 -7.46
CA LYS A 119 1.51 -11.31 -7.69
C LYS A 119 2.19 -12.39 -6.88
N GLY A 120 1.77 -12.56 -5.64
CA GLY A 120 2.26 -13.60 -4.74
C GLY A 120 1.82 -15.02 -5.12
N GLY A 121 0.90 -15.20 -6.08
CA GLY A 121 0.40 -16.51 -6.49
C GLY A 121 -0.42 -17.23 -5.42
N LEU A 122 -1.04 -16.48 -4.50
CA LEU A 122 -1.96 -17.02 -3.51
C LEU A 122 -3.40 -16.98 -4.02
N HIS A 123 -4.25 -17.84 -3.46
CA HIS A 123 -5.68 -17.80 -3.70
C HIS A 123 -6.35 -16.77 -2.77
N ASP A 124 -7.02 -15.76 -3.35
CA ASP A 124 -7.68 -14.73 -2.55
C ASP A 124 -9.00 -15.24 -1.96
N THR A 125 -8.98 -15.59 -0.68
CA THR A 125 -10.12 -16.04 0.12
C THR A 125 -10.87 -14.88 0.78
N SER A 126 -10.44 -13.63 0.55
CA SER A 126 -11.03 -12.45 1.20
C SER A 126 -12.45 -12.16 0.73
N THR A 127 -13.30 -11.74 1.66
CA THR A 127 -14.66 -11.30 1.32
C THR A 127 -14.68 -9.82 0.95
N TYR A 128 -15.15 -9.52 -0.27
CA TYR A 128 -15.26 -8.16 -0.80
C TYR A 128 -16.71 -7.77 -1.05
N PHE A 129 -17.09 -6.55 -0.67
CA PHE A 129 -18.39 -5.99 -0.98
C PHE A 129 -18.57 -5.73 -2.48
N ASP A 130 -17.59 -5.09 -3.12
CA ASP A 130 -17.56 -4.76 -4.54
C ASP A 130 -16.19 -5.04 -5.16
N SER A 131 -15.89 -6.31 -5.42
CA SER A 131 -14.58 -6.71 -5.98
C SER A 131 -14.40 -6.29 -7.44
N ARG A 132 -15.50 -6.03 -8.17
CA ARG A 132 -15.53 -5.71 -9.62
C ARG A 132 -15.82 -4.25 -9.92
N TYR A 133 -15.88 -3.39 -8.92
CA TYR A 133 -16.16 -1.95 -9.07
C TYR A 133 -17.50 -1.62 -9.75
N LYS A 134 -18.53 -2.47 -9.59
CA LYS A 134 -19.83 -2.33 -10.30
C LYS A 134 -20.97 -1.83 -9.43
N LYS A 135 -20.98 -2.21 -8.15
CA LYS A 135 -22.13 -2.00 -7.27
C LYS A 135 -22.33 -0.52 -6.90
N LEU A 136 -21.26 0.16 -6.47
CA LEU A 136 -21.35 1.53 -5.95
C LEU A 136 -20.83 2.57 -6.94
N PRO A 137 -21.44 3.77 -7.01
CA PRO A 137 -20.90 4.90 -7.80
C PRO A 137 -19.46 5.24 -7.44
N VAL A 138 -19.14 5.28 -6.15
CA VAL A 138 -17.78 5.53 -5.66
C VAL A 138 -16.78 4.47 -6.10
N ALA A 139 -17.20 3.21 -6.20
CA ALA A 139 -16.36 2.14 -6.69
C ALA A 139 -16.07 2.31 -8.20
N ARG A 140 -17.08 2.64 -9.00
CA ARG A 140 -16.90 2.95 -10.43
C ARG A 140 -15.98 4.14 -10.65
N GLN A 141 -16.12 5.17 -9.83
CA GLN A 141 -15.22 6.32 -9.88
C GLN A 141 -13.78 5.93 -9.52
N ALA A 142 -13.58 5.15 -8.47
CA ALA A 142 -12.25 4.65 -8.08
C ALA A 142 -11.59 3.86 -9.22
N TYR A 143 -12.33 2.97 -9.88
CA TYR A 143 -11.83 2.24 -11.04
C TYR A 143 -11.38 3.15 -12.18
N ARG A 144 -12.21 4.15 -12.55
CA ARG A 144 -11.85 5.13 -13.60
C ARG A 144 -10.58 5.91 -13.22
N THR A 145 -10.48 6.32 -11.96
CA THR A 145 -9.31 7.02 -11.44
C THR A 145 -8.04 6.18 -11.54
N TYR A 146 -8.10 4.92 -11.10
CA TYR A 146 -6.94 4.02 -11.19
C TYR A 146 -6.56 3.73 -12.63
N LYS A 147 -7.55 3.47 -13.50
CA LYS A 147 -7.32 3.26 -14.93
C LYS A 147 -6.65 4.48 -15.58
N CYS A 148 -7.12 5.68 -15.25
CA CYS A 148 -6.52 6.92 -15.74
C CYS A 148 -5.07 7.06 -15.25
N ALA A 149 -4.80 6.81 -13.97
CA ALA A 149 -3.46 6.87 -13.40
C ALA A 149 -2.50 5.88 -14.08
N PHE A 150 -2.97 4.65 -14.35
CA PHE A 150 -2.13 3.63 -15.01
C PHE A 150 -1.92 3.91 -16.50
N ASN A 151 -2.91 4.48 -17.20
CA ASN A 151 -2.75 4.86 -18.61
C ASN A 151 -1.79 6.05 -18.80
N ASN A 152 -1.74 6.94 -17.82
CA ASN A 152 -0.85 8.10 -17.82
C ASN A 152 0.47 7.86 -17.08
N PHE A 153 0.70 6.63 -16.66
CA PHE A 153 1.92 6.26 -15.95
C PHE A 153 3.11 6.18 -16.92
N ASP A 154 4.11 7.01 -16.65
CA ASP A 154 5.39 7.01 -17.34
C ASP A 154 6.50 6.69 -16.35
N GLU A 155 7.20 5.59 -16.60
CA GLU A 155 8.30 5.10 -15.76
C GLU A 155 9.46 6.11 -15.68
N ASN A 156 9.69 6.87 -16.75
CA ASN A 156 10.76 7.88 -16.79
C ASN A 156 10.53 9.04 -15.83
N ASN A 157 9.27 9.26 -15.42
CA ASN A 157 8.89 10.30 -14.47
C ASN A 157 8.76 9.78 -13.04
N ALA A 158 9.11 8.51 -12.77
CA ALA A 158 8.92 7.89 -11.47
C ALA A 158 9.59 8.67 -10.33
N PHE A 159 10.82 9.18 -10.57
CA PHE A 159 11.57 9.94 -9.57
C PHE A 159 10.90 11.27 -9.19
N LEU A 160 10.18 11.93 -10.12
CA LEU A 160 9.38 13.12 -9.83
C LEU A 160 8.13 12.75 -9.06
N ARG A 161 7.47 11.64 -9.45
CA ARG A 161 6.24 11.19 -8.84
C ARG A 161 6.40 10.82 -7.37
N ILE A 162 7.50 10.19 -6.99
CA ILE A 162 7.74 9.84 -5.59
C ILE A 162 7.88 11.07 -4.68
N GLN A 163 8.23 12.23 -5.24
CA GLN A 163 8.34 13.50 -4.48
C GLN A 163 6.97 14.16 -4.21
N GLU A 164 5.89 13.73 -4.89
CA GLU A 164 4.56 14.34 -4.72
C GLU A 164 3.96 14.12 -3.32
N SER A 165 4.39 13.07 -2.63
CA SER A 165 3.90 12.74 -1.29
C SER A 165 4.75 13.32 -0.16
N GLY A 166 5.92 13.83 -0.48
CA GLY A 166 6.88 14.42 0.45
C GLY A 166 8.30 14.25 -0.09
N PRO A 167 9.28 14.97 0.45
CA PRO A 167 10.65 14.90 -0.03
C PRO A 167 11.25 13.50 0.20
N ILE A 168 11.90 12.98 -0.82
CA ILE A 168 12.73 11.77 -0.77
C ILE A 168 14.15 12.20 -1.08
N GLU A 169 15.03 12.22 -0.09
CA GLU A 169 16.40 12.73 -0.20
C GLU A 169 17.42 11.61 -0.42
N GLU A 170 17.11 10.43 0.12
CA GLU A 170 18.01 9.27 0.09
C GLU A 170 17.37 8.11 -0.66
N ASN A 171 18.18 7.27 -1.29
CA ASN A 171 17.74 6.06 -2.00
C ASN A 171 16.67 6.32 -3.07
N ILE A 172 16.73 7.48 -3.72
CA ILE A 172 15.72 7.95 -4.69
C ILE A 172 15.51 6.93 -5.80
N GLU A 173 16.59 6.36 -6.34
CA GLU A 173 16.51 5.34 -7.40
C GLU A 173 15.77 4.09 -6.94
N GLN A 174 16.06 3.61 -5.73
CA GLN A 174 15.41 2.41 -5.16
C GLN A 174 13.91 2.66 -4.91
N PHE A 175 13.53 3.85 -4.45
CA PHE A 175 12.13 4.21 -4.28
C PHE A 175 11.41 4.43 -5.62
N ALA A 176 12.07 5.01 -6.62
CA ALA A 176 11.51 5.16 -7.96
C ALA A 176 11.26 3.79 -8.61
N ASP A 177 12.23 2.87 -8.52
CA ASP A 177 12.09 1.51 -9.01
C ASP A 177 10.98 0.74 -8.27
N LEU A 178 10.90 0.86 -6.95
CA LEU A 178 9.80 0.31 -6.15
C LEU A 178 8.43 0.82 -6.64
N TYR A 179 8.33 2.13 -6.89
CA TYR A 179 7.09 2.74 -7.39
C TYR A 179 6.69 2.16 -8.75
N VAL A 180 7.65 2.04 -9.67
CA VAL A 180 7.43 1.42 -10.98
C VAL A 180 6.90 0.00 -10.84
N ARG A 181 7.55 -0.83 -10.01
CA ARG A 181 7.11 -2.22 -9.78
C ARG A 181 5.72 -2.28 -9.17
N GLY A 182 5.42 -1.42 -8.19
CA GLY A 182 4.11 -1.36 -7.57
C GLY A 182 3.00 -0.92 -8.51
N MET A 183 3.27 0.04 -9.40
CA MET A 183 2.33 0.49 -10.44
C MET A 183 2.05 -0.62 -11.45
N LYS A 184 3.06 -1.36 -11.89
CA LYS A 184 2.91 -2.52 -12.78
C LYS A 184 2.08 -3.61 -12.12
N GLU A 185 2.37 -3.96 -10.86
CA GLU A 185 1.63 -4.96 -10.09
C GLU A 185 0.13 -4.63 -10.00
N MET A 186 -0.20 -3.37 -9.68
CA MET A 186 -1.60 -2.92 -9.61
C MET A 186 -2.28 -2.88 -10.98
N ARG A 187 -1.59 -2.43 -12.02
CA ARG A 187 -2.09 -2.38 -13.38
C ARG A 187 -2.46 -3.76 -13.90
N GLU A 188 -1.56 -4.73 -13.78
CA GLU A 188 -1.80 -6.12 -14.17
C GLU A 188 -3.03 -6.74 -13.47
N CYS A 189 -3.23 -6.40 -12.20
CA CYS A 189 -4.40 -6.84 -11.46
C CYS A 189 -5.69 -6.19 -11.98
N LEU A 190 -5.66 -4.89 -12.25
CA LEU A 190 -6.84 -4.16 -12.68
C LEU A 190 -7.29 -4.55 -14.09
N GLU A 191 -6.35 -4.86 -15.00
CA GLU A 191 -6.62 -5.30 -16.37
C GLU A 191 -7.36 -6.64 -16.43
N LYS A 192 -7.19 -7.49 -15.44
CA LYS A 192 -7.92 -8.78 -15.33
C LYS A 192 -9.35 -8.63 -14.79
N ILE A 193 -9.71 -7.45 -14.30
CA ILE A 193 -11.06 -7.20 -13.78
C ILE A 193 -11.97 -6.77 -14.93
N ASN A 194 -12.87 -7.66 -15.34
CA ASN A 194 -13.93 -7.35 -16.31
C ASN A 194 -15.00 -6.48 -15.63
N VAL A 195 -14.95 -5.18 -15.87
CA VAL A 195 -15.92 -4.17 -15.39
C VAL A 195 -17.04 -3.96 -16.40
#